data_5526fba6ac569e921c945e11bb7f2632
#
_entry.id   5526fba6ac569e921c945e11bb7f2632
#
_cell.length_a   1.000
_cell.length_b   1.000
_cell.length_c   1.000
_cell.angle_alpha   90.00
_cell.angle_beta   90.00
_cell.angle_gamma   90.00
#
_symmetry.space_group_name_H-M   'P 1'
#
loop_
_entity.id
_entity.type
_entity.pdbx_description
1 polymer ?
#
loop_
_entity_poly.entity_id
_entity_poly.type
_entity_poly.pdbx_seq_one_letter_code
_entity_poly.pdbx_strand_id
1 'polypeptide(L)'
;MFKRILIANRGEIACRLIRACRELQIETVAVYSQADSEALHVQLADYAVCIGKNISKESYLNVENILSAAVLTGSQAIHPGFGFLSENPKFAKMCEECQVKFIGPSAHVIQMMGDKAQARKQMMKAGVPVIPGSDGVVPTVEEGLKIAEKIGFPLLIKAVAGGGGKGIRKVQSLEEFEKQFLAAQQEALQAFGNEEVYIERIIYPAKHIEFQILADSHGNVIHLGERDCSLQRKNQKIIEEAPSPYLDEELREKMGKAAVLAAISVGYENAGTIEFLVDQDKNFYFMEMNTRIQVEHPITEMITGIDLVEWQLKVAYGERLNFTQDEIKINGHSIECRLNAECPRENFRPAPGTIEVLHQPNGGLGVRIESALYAGYKIPPFYDSMLSKLIVHAPSRTQAILKMERVLQELVVEGVETNKEFLQDLLQSTFFERGDYTTNVVEEKFLPEWFNKSRP
;
A
#
# COMPACT_ATOMS: atom_id res chain seq x y z
N MET A 1 -24.25 -1.47 14.64
CA MET A 1 -22.87 -0.92 14.59
C MET A 1 -22.11 -1.32 15.87
N PHE A 2 -20.80 -1.53 15.83
CA PHE A 2 -19.97 -1.81 16.99
C PHE A 2 -20.08 -0.68 18.02
N LYS A 3 -19.92 -1.00 19.31
CA LYS A 3 -19.85 0.01 20.38
C LYS A 3 -18.42 0.47 20.62
N ARG A 4 -17.44 -0.46 20.54
CA ARG A 4 -16.03 -0.17 20.80
C ARG A 4 -15.13 -0.99 19.91
N ILE A 5 -14.10 -0.34 19.33
CA ILE A 5 -13.13 -0.93 18.41
C ILE A 5 -11.73 -0.61 18.92
N LEU A 6 -10.85 -1.63 18.89
CA LEU A 6 -9.42 -1.43 19.11
C LEU A 6 -8.74 -1.13 17.77
N ILE A 7 -7.88 -0.12 17.74
CA ILE A 7 -7.07 0.28 16.58
C ILE A 7 -5.66 -0.27 16.77
N ALA A 8 -5.34 -1.34 16.04
CA ALA A 8 -4.05 -2.04 16.11
C ALA A 8 -3.01 -1.42 15.17
N ASN A 9 -2.85 -0.10 15.26
CA ASN A 9 -1.92 0.67 14.43
C ASN A 9 -1.52 1.97 15.13
N ARG A 10 -0.70 2.79 14.45
CA ARG A 10 -0.17 4.06 14.95
C ARG A 10 -0.16 5.13 13.84
N GLY A 11 0.27 6.33 14.21
CA GLY A 11 0.52 7.41 13.25
C GLY A 11 -0.75 7.93 12.58
N GLU A 12 -0.62 8.36 11.33
CA GLU A 12 -1.72 9.00 10.61
C GLU A 12 -2.91 8.08 10.39
N ILE A 13 -2.67 6.78 10.10
CA ILE A 13 -3.75 5.84 9.86
C ILE A 13 -4.56 5.58 11.14
N ALA A 14 -3.92 5.49 12.31
CA ALA A 14 -4.63 5.37 13.56
C ALA A 14 -5.52 6.61 13.83
N CYS A 15 -5.02 7.83 13.56
CA CYS A 15 -5.82 9.04 13.61
C CYS A 15 -7.01 9.02 12.64
N ARG A 16 -6.79 8.55 11.40
CA ARG A 16 -7.84 8.40 10.38
C ARG A 16 -8.95 7.45 10.84
N LEU A 17 -8.56 6.31 11.40
CA LEU A 17 -9.50 5.31 11.93
C LEU A 17 -10.29 5.83 13.12
N ILE A 18 -9.63 6.55 14.06
CA ILE A 18 -10.28 7.17 15.22
C ILE A 18 -11.33 8.20 14.77
N ARG A 19 -11.00 9.02 13.76
CA ARG A 19 -11.94 10.01 13.21
C ARG A 19 -13.19 9.36 12.64
N ALA A 20 -13.02 8.33 11.79
CA ALA A 20 -14.16 7.59 11.23
C ALA A 20 -15.01 6.90 12.30
N CYS A 21 -14.38 6.26 13.28
CA CYS A 21 -15.11 5.67 14.42
C CYS A 21 -15.91 6.71 15.20
N ARG A 22 -15.32 7.88 15.46
CA ARG A 22 -15.98 8.98 16.18
C ARG A 22 -17.21 9.51 15.42
N GLU A 23 -17.10 9.66 14.09
CA GLU A 23 -18.22 10.09 13.25
C GLU A 23 -19.35 9.05 13.20
N LEU A 24 -19.02 7.77 13.37
CA LEU A 24 -19.99 6.69 13.54
C LEU A 24 -20.43 6.44 15.00
N GLN A 25 -20.01 7.29 15.94
CA GLN A 25 -20.30 7.17 17.40
C GLN A 25 -19.80 5.84 17.99
N ILE A 26 -18.64 5.36 17.53
CA ILE A 26 -17.98 4.16 18.02
C ILE A 26 -16.83 4.59 18.94
N GLU A 27 -16.79 4.07 20.15
CA GLU A 27 -15.67 4.26 21.07
C GLU A 27 -14.41 3.58 20.55
N THR A 28 -13.26 4.23 20.76
CA THR A 28 -11.97 3.78 20.26
C THR A 28 -11.00 3.45 21.38
N VAL A 29 -10.25 2.35 21.19
CA VAL A 29 -9.10 1.98 22.01
C VAL A 29 -7.85 2.09 21.14
N ALA A 30 -7.01 3.08 21.41
CA ALA A 30 -5.69 3.13 20.79
C ALA A 30 -4.71 2.22 21.52
N VAL A 31 -3.92 1.44 20.78
CA VAL A 31 -2.74 0.80 21.37
C VAL A 31 -1.49 1.61 21.04
N TYR A 32 -0.51 1.59 21.95
CA TYR A 32 0.72 2.33 21.75
C TYR A 32 1.93 1.64 22.39
N SER A 33 3.11 1.83 21.79
CA SER A 33 4.39 1.49 22.42
C SER A 33 4.83 2.61 23.37
N GLN A 34 5.78 2.34 24.24
CA GLN A 34 6.33 3.38 25.12
C GLN A 34 6.83 4.61 24.36
N ALA A 35 7.37 4.44 23.14
CA ALA A 35 7.83 5.55 22.31
C ALA A 35 6.71 6.45 21.80
N ASP A 36 5.50 5.92 21.69
CA ASP A 36 4.33 6.64 21.18
C ASP A 36 3.38 7.14 22.27
N SER A 37 3.81 7.17 23.54
CA SER A 37 2.95 7.59 24.68
C SER A 37 2.33 8.98 24.52
N GLU A 38 3.01 9.88 23.80
CA GLU A 38 2.54 11.23 23.50
C GLU A 38 1.99 11.40 22.08
N ALA A 39 1.89 10.31 21.29
CA ALA A 39 1.44 10.38 19.92
C ALA A 39 -0.03 10.84 19.82
N LEU A 40 -0.37 11.55 18.74
CA LEU A 40 -1.69 12.15 18.54
C LEU A 40 -2.82 11.12 18.60
N HIS A 41 -2.65 9.92 18.06
CA HIS A 41 -3.68 8.88 18.10
C HIS A 41 -4.00 8.41 19.52
N VAL A 42 -3.03 8.46 20.45
CA VAL A 42 -3.22 8.15 21.85
C VAL A 42 -4.07 9.23 22.54
N GLN A 43 -3.82 10.49 22.18
CA GLN A 43 -4.58 11.65 22.72
C GLN A 43 -6.02 11.73 22.17
N LEU A 44 -6.22 11.28 20.94
CA LEU A 44 -7.53 11.35 20.26
C LEU A 44 -8.48 10.23 20.66
N ALA A 45 -7.98 9.05 21.02
CA ALA A 45 -8.80 7.89 21.34
C ALA A 45 -9.53 8.06 22.68
N ASP A 46 -10.67 7.36 22.85
CA ASP A 46 -11.42 7.36 24.11
C ASP A 46 -10.68 6.61 25.22
N TYR A 47 -9.95 5.56 24.84
CA TYR A 47 -9.09 4.76 25.72
C TYR A 47 -7.74 4.51 25.05
N ALA A 48 -6.70 4.33 25.84
CA ALA A 48 -5.37 4.00 25.34
C ALA A 48 -4.68 2.96 26.20
N VAL A 49 -4.01 1.98 25.56
CA VAL A 49 -3.33 0.86 26.23
C VAL A 49 -1.91 0.75 25.74
N CYS A 50 -0.94 0.83 26.64
CA CYS A 50 0.45 0.54 26.32
C CYS A 50 0.64 -0.97 26.10
N ILE A 51 1.10 -1.35 24.90
CA ILE A 51 1.24 -2.74 24.51
C ILE A 51 2.69 -3.24 24.51
N GLY A 52 3.64 -2.43 24.95
CA GLY A 52 5.03 -2.88 25.06
C GLY A 52 6.06 -1.79 24.83
N LYS A 53 7.32 -2.23 24.66
CA LYS A 53 8.47 -1.35 24.47
C LYS A 53 8.50 -0.71 23.08
N ASN A 54 9.54 0.05 22.80
CA ASN A 54 9.65 0.93 21.63
C ASN A 54 9.67 0.20 20.28
N ILE A 55 10.32 -0.98 20.21
CA ILE A 55 10.46 -1.69 18.95
C ILE A 55 9.16 -2.44 18.57
N SER A 56 8.83 -2.46 17.29
CA SER A 56 7.59 -3.05 16.77
C SER A 56 7.38 -4.50 17.20
N LYS A 57 8.46 -5.29 17.28
CA LYS A 57 8.43 -6.71 17.67
C LYS A 57 7.94 -6.95 19.10
N GLU A 58 8.19 -5.98 20.00
CA GLU A 58 7.77 -6.01 21.40
C GLU A 58 6.47 -5.25 21.67
N SER A 59 5.85 -4.68 20.63
CA SER A 59 4.63 -3.84 20.73
C SER A 59 3.65 -4.12 19.58
N TYR A 60 3.69 -3.37 18.48
CA TYR A 60 2.72 -3.44 17.36
C TYR A 60 2.71 -4.77 16.60
N LEU A 61 3.72 -5.61 16.74
CA LEU A 61 3.78 -6.98 16.21
C LEU A 61 3.54 -8.04 17.29
N ASN A 62 3.25 -7.63 18.53
CA ASN A 62 2.96 -8.55 19.64
C ASN A 62 1.47 -8.86 19.67
N VAL A 63 1.10 -9.96 19.04
CA VAL A 63 -0.29 -10.42 18.91
C VAL A 63 -0.96 -10.59 20.27
N GLU A 64 -0.25 -11.19 21.24
CA GLU A 64 -0.81 -11.51 22.56
C GLU A 64 -1.16 -10.23 23.34
N ASN A 65 -0.29 -9.22 23.31
CA ASN A 65 -0.53 -7.96 24.00
C ASN A 65 -1.70 -7.18 23.36
N ILE A 66 -1.80 -7.18 22.02
CA ILE A 66 -2.89 -6.51 21.31
C ILE A 66 -4.24 -7.21 21.60
N LEU A 67 -4.29 -8.52 21.55
CA LEU A 67 -5.51 -9.28 21.86
C LEU A 67 -5.90 -9.13 23.33
N SER A 68 -4.93 -9.15 24.25
CA SER A 68 -5.18 -8.90 25.66
C SER A 68 -5.78 -7.51 25.89
N ALA A 69 -5.24 -6.49 25.21
CA ALA A 69 -5.81 -5.14 25.26
C ALA A 69 -7.25 -5.09 24.74
N ALA A 70 -7.56 -5.81 23.64
CA ALA A 70 -8.91 -5.87 23.09
C ALA A 70 -9.91 -6.51 24.05
N VAL A 71 -9.54 -7.65 24.64
CA VAL A 71 -10.39 -8.38 25.59
C VAL A 71 -10.60 -7.57 26.87
N LEU A 72 -9.53 -7.02 27.45
CA LEU A 72 -9.58 -6.24 28.69
C LEU A 72 -10.42 -4.96 28.55
N THR A 73 -10.42 -4.34 27.38
CA THR A 73 -11.21 -3.14 27.10
C THR A 73 -12.62 -3.44 26.61
N GLY A 74 -12.97 -4.69 26.41
CA GLY A 74 -14.26 -5.11 25.85
C GLY A 74 -14.48 -4.65 24.41
N SER A 75 -13.40 -4.56 23.61
CA SER A 75 -13.47 -4.21 22.20
C SER A 75 -14.14 -5.34 21.40
N GLN A 76 -15.13 -5.01 20.59
CA GLN A 76 -15.89 -5.97 19.80
C GLN A 76 -15.19 -6.30 18.46
N ALA A 77 -14.33 -5.39 17.99
CA ALA A 77 -13.58 -5.54 16.77
C ALA A 77 -12.18 -4.94 16.88
N ILE A 78 -11.29 -5.35 15.99
CA ILE A 78 -9.94 -4.79 15.83
C ILE A 78 -9.79 -4.31 14.39
N HIS A 79 -9.37 -3.05 14.22
CA HIS A 79 -8.97 -2.52 12.93
C HIS A 79 -7.44 -2.49 12.83
N PRO A 80 -6.84 -3.26 11.92
CA PRO A 80 -5.39 -3.35 11.81
C PRO A 80 -4.75 -2.19 11.01
N GLY A 81 -5.54 -1.39 10.26
CA GLY A 81 -5.03 -0.40 9.31
C GLY A 81 -4.22 -1.05 8.19
N PHE A 82 -3.01 -0.56 7.95
CA PHE A 82 -2.04 -1.14 7.01
C PHE A 82 -0.68 -1.36 7.71
N GLY A 83 0.15 -2.26 7.16
CA GLY A 83 1.41 -2.68 7.78
C GLY A 83 1.19 -3.50 9.07
N PHE A 84 2.23 -3.69 9.86
CA PHE A 84 2.21 -4.50 11.09
C PHE A 84 1.50 -5.84 10.94
N LEU A 85 0.33 -6.00 11.58
CA LEU A 85 -0.43 -7.26 11.60
C LEU A 85 -1.60 -7.29 10.61
N SER A 86 -1.75 -6.28 9.74
CA SER A 86 -2.90 -6.17 8.83
C SER A 86 -3.03 -7.33 7.83
N GLU A 87 -1.91 -7.94 7.45
CA GLU A 87 -1.85 -9.08 6.53
C GLU A 87 -1.33 -10.35 7.22
N ASN A 88 -1.55 -10.46 8.54
CA ASN A 88 -1.13 -11.61 9.32
C ASN A 88 -2.31 -12.60 9.51
N PRO A 89 -2.31 -13.77 8.83
CA PRO A 89 -3.42 -14.72 8.91
C PRO A 89 -3.58 -15.35 10.31
N LYS A 90 -2.47 -15.51 11.06
CA LYS A 90 -2.54 -16.04 12.44
C LYS A 90 -3.23 -15.03 13.35
N PHE A 91 -2.92 -13.74 13.21
CA PHE A 91 -3.57 -12.70 13.99
C PHE A 91 -5.08 -12.64 13.69
N ALA A 92 -5.48 -12.64 12.42
CA ALA A 92 -6.89 -12.65 12.04
C ALA A 92 -7.63 -13.86 12.63
N LYS A 93 -7.02 -15.05 12.56
CA LYS A 93 -7.58 -16.27 13.14
C LYS A 93 -7.70 -16.19 14.67
N MET A 94 -6.68 -15.69 15.36
CA MET A 94 -6.72 -15.52 16.82
C MET A 94 -7.78 -14.50 17.25
N CYS A 95 -8.05 -13.46 16.46
CA CYS A 95 -9.17 -12.55 16.69
C CYS A 95 -10.51 -13.30 16.70
N GLU A 96 -10.75 -14.17 15.70
CA GLU A 96 -11.97 -15.00 15.64
C GLU A 96 -12.09 -15.93 16.85
N GLU A 97 -11.01 -16.60 17.23
CA GLU A 97 -10.95 -17.50 18.39
C GLU A 97 -11.24 -16.77 19.71
N CYS A 98 -10.86 -15.49 19.80
CA CYS A 98 -11.17 -14.60 20.94
C CYS A 98 -12.55 -13.93 20.82
N GLN A 99 -13.36 -14.24 19.81
CA GLN A 99 -14.65 -13.60 19.53
C GLN A 99 -14.56 -12.08 19.32
N VAL A 100 -13.45 -11.61 18.77
CA VAL A 100 -13.21 -10.21 18.38
C VAL A 100 -13.20 -10.16 16.85
N LYS A 101 -14.09 -9.37 16.24
CA LYS A 101 -14.15 -9.26 14.77
C LYS A 101 -12.88 -8.60 14.23
N PHE A 102 -12.15 -9.29 13.36
CA PHE A 102 -11.09 -8.69 12.57
C PHE A 102 -11.71 -7.86 11.43
N ILE A 103 -11.39 -6.56 11.33
CA ILE A 103 -11.88 -5.68 10.27
C ILE A 103 -10.97 -5.84 9.05
N GLY A 104 -11.40 -6.67 8.13
CA GLY A 104 -10.65 -7.11 6.95
C GLY A 104 -11.20 -8.45 6.44
N PRO A 105 -10.53 -9.07 5.46
CA PRO A 105 -10.92 -10.38 4.95
C PRO A 105 -10.60 -11.51 5.95
N SER A 106 -11.08 -12.71 5.64
CA SER A 106 -10.84 -13.89 6.48
C SER A 106 -9.35 -14.28 6.52
N ALA A 107 -8.95 -14.95 7.61
CA ALA A 107 -7.59 -15.49 7.76
C ALA A 107 -7.17 -16.38 6.58
N HIS A 108 -8.11 -17.15 6.02
CA HIS A 108 -7.86 -17.99 4.85
C HIS A 108 -7.50 -17.18 3.61
N VAL A 109 -8.23 -16.11 3.33
CA VAL A 109 -7.97 -15.23 2.18
C VAL A 109 -6.63 -14.53 2.35
N ILE A 110 -6.33 -14.01 3.55
CA ILE A 110 -5.02 -13.39 3.85
C ILE A 110 -3.89 -14.40 3.58
N GLN A 111 -4.02 -15.63 4.07
CA GLN A 111 -2.99 -16.65 3.87
C GLN A 111 -2.80 -17.03 2.39
N MET A 112 -3.91 -17.22 1.67
CA MET A 112 -3.91 -17.61 0.26
C MET A 112 -3.29 -16.51 -0.62
N MET A 113 -3.66 -15.26 -0.40
CA MET A 113 -3.14 -14.13 -1.19
C MET A 113 -1.74 -13.69 -0.76
N GLY A 114 -1.33 -13.98 0.46
CA GLY A 114 0.05 -13.76 0.94
C GLY A 114 1.07 -14.74 0.34
N ASP A 115 0.63 -15.89 -0.14
CA ASP A 115 1.46 -16.86 -0.87
C ASP A 115 1.42 -16.54 -2.37
N LYS A 116 2.52 -15.97 -2.90
CA LYS A 116 2.58 -15.51 -4.30
C LYS A 116 2.31 -16.61 -5.34
N ALA A 117 2.73 -17.86 -5.05
CA ALA A 117 2.51 -18.98 -5.95
C ALA A 117 1.03 -19.42 -5.94
N GLN A 118 0.42 -19.48 -4.77
CA GLN A 118 -1.01 -19.79 -4.63
C GLN A 118 -1.88 -18.69 -5.23
N ALA A 119 -1.58 -17.42 -4.93
CA ALA A 119 -2.28 -16.27 -5.49
C ALA A 119 -2.25 -16.28 -7.02
N ARG A 120 -1.06 -16.45 -7.61
CA ARG A 120 -0.88 -16.56 -9.07
C ARG A 120 -1.72 -17.70 -9.65
N LYS A 121 -1.64 -18.90 -9.07
CA LYS A 121 -2.41 -20.07 -9.52
C LYS A 121 -3.92 -19.84 -9.45
N GLN A 122 -4.38 -19.17 -8.40
CA GLN A 122 -5.80 -18.82 -8.24
C GLN A 122 -6.25 -17.82 -9.31
N MET A 123 -5.44 -16.80 -9.58
CA MET A 123 -5.73 -15.80 -10.62
C MET A 123 -5.78 -16.43 -12.02
N MET A 124 -4.82 -17.31 -12.34
CA MET A 124 -4.86 -18.06 -13.61
C MET A 124 -6.14 -18.87 -13.77
N LYS A 125 -6.57 -19.58 -12.72
CA LYS A 125 -7.83 -20.35 -12.74
C LYS A 125 -9.06 -19.46 -12.92
N ALA A 126 -9.03 -18.26 -12.38
CA ALA A 126 -10.08 -17.28 -12.51
C ALA A 126 -10.08 -16.57 -13.89
N GLY A 127 -9.06 -16.79 -14.73
CA GLY A 127 -8.93 -16.11 -16.03
C GLY A 127 -8.39 -14.68 -15.94
N VAL A 128 -7.82 -14.30 -14.78
CA VAL A 128 -7.13 -13.01 -14.61
C VAL A 128 -5.75 -13.10 -15.24
N PRO A 129 -5.35 -12.14 -16.11
CA PRO A 129 -4.02 -12.15 -16.70
C PRO A 129 -2.92 -12.08 -15.63
N VAL A 130 -1.94 -12.96 -15.70
CA VAL A 130 -0.79 -13.00 -14.79
C VAL A 130 0.51 -12.80 -15.54
N ILE A 131 1.56 -12.32 -14.88
CA ILE A 131 2.87 -12.14 -15.48
C ILE A 131 3.32 -13.47 -16.10
N PRO A 132 3.76 -13.52 -17.37
CA PRO A 132 4.27 -14.76 -17.99
C PRO A 132 5.40 -15.36 -17.16
N GLY A 133 5.33 -16.66 -16.86
CA GLY A 133 6.29 -17.31 -15.97
C GLY A 133 6.03 -18.80 -15.81
N SER A 134 6.62 -19.40 -14.80
CA SER A 134 6.40 -20.80 -14.43
C SER A 134 5.04 -21.01 -13.76
N ASP A 135 4.48 -22.22 -13.92
CA ASP A 135 3.24 -22.65 -13.26
C ASP A 135 3.48 -23.14 -11.82
N GLY A 136 4.37 -22.50 -11.09
CA GLY A 136 4.78 -22.84 -9.75
C GLY A 136 6.29 -23.01 -9.63
N VAL A 137 6.70 -23.85 -8.68
CA VAL A 137 8.11 -24.16 -8.41
C VAL A 137 8.78 -24.77 -9.63
N VAL A 138 10.00 -24.32 -9.91
CA VAL A 138 10.86 -24.89 -10.95
C VAL A 138 11.96 -25.71 -10.27
N PRO A 139 11.89 -27.05 -10.34
CA PRO A 139 12.78 -27.90 -9.55
C PRO A 139 14.18 -28.02 -10.16
N THR A 140 14.32 -27.94 -11.51
CA THR A 140 15.60 -28.17 -12.19
C THR A 140 15.95 -27.06 -13.17
N VAL A 141 17.24 -26.95 -13.48
CA VAL A 141 17.77 -26.02 -14.50
C VAL A 141 17.17 -26.31 -15.87
N GLU A 142 17.03 -27.60 -16.25
CA GLU A 142 16.52 -28.00 -17.55
C GLU A 142 15.06 -27.60 -17.75
N GLU A 143 14.22 -27.73 -16.74
CA GLU A 143 12.84 -27.24 -16.79
C GLU A 143 12.80 -25.73 -16.84
N GLY A 144 13.65 -25.07 -16.06
CA GLY A 144 13.78 -23.62 -16.05
C GLY A 144 14.19 -23.06 -17.43
N LEU A 145 15.13 -23.69 -18.12
CA LEU A 145 15.57 -23.32 -19.48
C LEU A 145 14.39 -23.36 -20.47
N LYS A 146 13.62 -24.45 -20.48
CA LYS A 146 12.43 -24.57 -21.34
C LYS A 146 11.39 -23.47 -21.10
N ILE A 147 11.20 -23.10 -19.83
CA ILE A 147 10.30 -22.00 -19.47
C ILE A 147 10.88 -20.68 -19.94
N ALA A 148 12.18 -20.43 -19.68
CA ALA A 148 12.86 -19.20 -20.08
C ALA A 148 12.83 -18.97 -21.60
N GLU A 149 13.04 -20.01 -22.41
CA GLU A 149 12.90 -19.96 -23.88
C GLU A 149 11.49 -19.57 -24.32
N LYS A 150 10.46 -20.07 -23.62
CA LYS A 150 9.05 -19.78 -23.93
C LYS A 150 8.63 -18.37 -23.56
N ILE A 151 9.05 -17.87 -22.39
CA ILE A 151 8.62 -16.54 -21.90
C ILE A 151 9.52 -15.39 -22.35
N GLY A 152 10.74 -15.71 -22.80
CA GLY A 152 11.74 -14.72 -23.25
C GLY A 152 12.48 -14.02 -22.12
N PHE A 153 13.46 -13.21 -22.51
CA PHE A 153 14.30 -12.42 -21.62
C PHE A 153 13.98 -10.91 -21.75
N PRO A 154 14.28 -10.11 -20.74
CA PRO A 154 14.82 -10.47 -19.42
C PRO A 154 13.79 -11.11 -18.51
N LEU A 155 14.25 -11.93 -17.55
CA LEU A 155 13.39 -12.60 -16.57
C LEU A 155 13.94 -12.50 -15.15
N LEU A 156 13.10 -12.85 -14.18
CA LEU A 156 13.45 -12.97 -12.76
C LEU A 156 13.35 -14.42 -12.32
N ILE A 157 14.31 -14.86 -11.54
CA ILE A 157 14.22 -16.08 -10.73
C ILE A 157 14.00 -15.64 -9.30
N LYS A 158 12.91 -16.09 -8.69
CA LYS A 158 12.46 -15.65 -7.37
C LYS A 158 12.31 -16.82 -6.42
N ALA A 159 12.80 -16.68 -5.18
CA ALA A 159 12.53 -17.65 -4.12
C ALA A 159 11.03 -17.68 -3.78
N VAL A 160 10.46 -18.88 -3.65
CA VAL A 160 9.04 -19.06 -3.27
C VAL A 160 8.79 -18.52 -1.86
N ALA A 161 9.70 -18.78 -0.92
CA ALA A 161 9.66 -18.26 0.44
C ALA A 161 10.19 -16.82 0.56
N GLY A 162 10.55 -16.16 -0.54
CA GLY A 162 11.20 -14.85 -0.58
C GLY A 162 10.26 -13.69 -0.29
N GLY A 163 10.81 -12.66 0.35
CA GLY A 163 10.12 -11.40 0.63
C GLY A 163 11.11 -10.25 0.80
N GLY A 164 10.63 -8.99 0.66
CA GLY A 164 11.45 -7.80 0.88
C GLY A 164 12.64 -7.64 -0.08
N GLY A 165 12.55 -8.16 -1.31
CA GLY A 165 13.61 -8.02 -2.32
C GLY A 165 14.77 -9.03 -2.22
N LYS A 166 14.74 -9.95 -1.24
CA LYS A 166 15.74 -11.03 -1.11
C LYS A 166 15.33 -12.28 -1.89
N GLY A 167 16.31 -13.01 -2.41
CA GLY A 167 16.06 -14.22 -3.21
C GLY A 167 15.52 -13.91 -4.60
N ILE A 168 15.88 -12.76 -5.18
CA ILE A 168 15.49 -12.36 -6.54
C ILE A 168 16.76 -12.17 -7.37
N ARG A 169 16.81 -12.87 -8.52
CA ARG A 169 17.91 -12.78 -9.50
C ARG A 169 17.38 -12.38 -10.87
N LYS A 170 17.96 -11.34 -11.45
CA LYS A 170 17.68 -10.91 -12.81
C LYS A 170 18.56 -11.72 -13.77
N VAL A 171 17.96 -12.21 -14.85
CA VAL A 171 18.63 -12.97 -15.92
C VAL A 171 18.39 -12.25 -17.23
N GLN A 172 19.46 -11.89 -17.93
CA GLN A 172 19.39 -11.10 -19.15
C GLN A 172 19.40 -11.97 -20.41
N SER A 173 20.04 -13.14 -20.33
CA SER A 173 20.21 -14.04 -21.49
C SER A 173 20.20 -15.50 -21.06
N LEU A 174 20.11 -16.36 -22.06
CA LEU A 174 20.15 -17.84 -21.91
C LEU A 174 21.48 -18.32 -21.32
N GLU A 175 22.60 -17.66 -21.71
CA GLU A 175 23.95 -18.08 -21.32
C GLU A 175 24.19 -17.92 -19.81
N GLU A 176 23.55 -16.95 -19.16
CA GLU A 176 23.70 -16.73 -17.72
C GLU A 176 22.66 -17.45 -16.87
N PHE A 177 21.64 -18.07 -17.52
CA PHE A 177 20.48 -18.62 -16.82
C PHE A 177 20.86 -19.67 -15.77
N GLU A 178 21.63 -20.70 -16.15
CA GLU A 178 22.01 -21.78 -15.24
C GLU A 178 22.74 -21.25 -14.00
N LYS A 179 23.73 -20.38 -14.22
CA LYS A 179 24.49 -19.75 -13.11
C LYS A 179 23.58 -18.99 -12.15
N GLN A 180 22.66 -18.18 -12.69
CA GLN A 180 21.76 -17.38 -11.88
C GLN A 180 20.69 -18.23 -11.19
N PHE A 181 20.24 -19.32 -11.82
CA PHE A 181 19.28 -20.25 -11.25
C PHE A 181 19.85 -20.93 -9.99
N LEU A 182 21.03 -21.53 -10.11
CA LEU A 182 21.70 -22.21 -8.99
C LEU A 182 22.03 -21.23 -7.88
N ALA A 183 22.46 -20.01 -8.20
CA ALA A 183 22.72 -18.97 -7.22
C ALA A 183 21.46 -18.53 -6.50
N ALA A 184 20.30 -18.45 -7.21
CA ALA A 184 19.01 -18.12 -6.59
C ALA A 184 18.56 -19.21 -5.62
N GLN A 185 18.67 -20.48 -5.99
CA GLN A 185 18.35 -21.62 -5.10
C GLN A 185 19.23 -21.61 -3.83
N GLN A 186 20.53 -21.40 -3.98
CA GLN A 186 21.45 -21.35 -2.84
C GLN A 186 21.14 -20.17 -1.90
N GLU A 187 20.87 -19.00 -2.45
CA GLU A 187 20.49 -17.82 -1.68
C GLU A 187 19.15 -18.04 -0.94
N ALA A 188 18.16 -18.65 -1.63
CA ALA A 188 16.88 -18.99 -1.05
C ALA A 188 17.02 -19.96 0.13
N LEU A 189 17.82 -21.01 -0.05
CA LEU A 189 18.11 -21.98 1.02
C LEU A 189 18.78 -21.32 2.23
N GLN A 190 19.77 -20.47 2.01
CA GLN A 190 20.47 -19.77 3.10
C GLN A 190 19.60 -18.76 3.83
N ALA A 191 18.79 -18.00 3.09
CA ALA A 191 18.01 -16.91 3.67
C ALA A 191 16.68 -17.39 4.30
N PHE A 192 16.06 -18.43 3.73
CA PHE A 192 14.69 -18.84 4.06
C PHE A 192 14.56 -20.32 4.47
N GLY A 193 15.64 -21.11 4.35
CA GLY A 193 15.61 -22.56 4.62
C GLY A 193 14.84 -23.38 3.58
N ASN A 194 14.51 -22.78 2.42
CA ASN A 194 13.83 -23.42 1.30
C ASN A 194 14.47 -22.97 0.00
N GLU A 195 14.92 -23.92 -0.84
CA GLU A 195 15.60 -23.67 -2.13
C GLU A 195 14.64 -23.49 -3.31
N GLU A 196 13.34 -23.64 -3.09
CA GLU A 196 12.34 -23.53 -4.15
C GLU A 196 12.33 -22.16 -4.80
N VAL A 197 12.40 -22.15 -6.12
CA VAL A 197 12.36 -20.94 -6.95
C VAL A 197 11.28 -21.05 -8.02
N TYR A 198 10.81 -19.91 -8.51
CA TYR A 198 9.94 -19.79 -9.67
C TYR A 198 10.48 -18.71 -10.62
N ILE A 199 9.99 -18.69 -11.85
CA ILE A 199 10.48 -17.82 -12.91
C ILE A 199 9.35 -16.92 -13.38
N GLU A 200 9.65 -15.62 -13.57
CA GLU A 200 8.72 -14.64 -14.16
C GLU A 200 9.43 -13.75 -15.17
N ARG A 201 8.73 -13.39 -16.25
CA ARG A 201 9.20 -12.37 -17.19
C ARG A 201 9.28 -11.01 -16.49
N ILE A 202 10.30 -10.22 -16.81
CA ILE A 202 10.33 -8.81 -16.41
C ILE A 202 9.44 -8.03 -17.37
N ILE A 203 8.44 -7.35 -16.81
CA ILE A 203 7.63 -6.39 -17.54
C ILE A 203 8.33 -5.03 -17.41
N TYR A 204 8.92 -4.57 -18.50
CA TYR A 204 9.71 -3.35 -18.52
C TYR A 204 9.74 -2.72 -19.93
N PRO A 205 9.52 -1.38 -20.03
CA PRO A 205 9.03 -0.52 -18.96
C PRO A 205 7.58 -0.81 -18.58
N ALA A 206 7.18 -0.51 -17.36
CA ALA A 206 5.83 -0.79 -16.88
C ALA A 206 5.26 0.35 -16.04
N LYS A 207 3.93 0.44 -16.04
CA LYS A 207 3.13 1.18 -15.07
C LYS A 207 2.69 0.26 -13.94
N HIS A 208 2.63 0.79 -12.72
CA HIS A 208 1.99 0.15 -11.59
C HIS A 208 0.61 0.76 -11.38
N ILE A 209 -0.41 0.03 -11.80
CA ILE A 209 -1.82 0.43 -11.70
C ILE A 209 -2.53 -0.52 -10.76
N GLU A 210 -3.33 0.03 -9.86
CA GLU A 210 -4.04 -0.78 -8.88
C GLU A 210 -5.51 -0.40 -8.81
N PHE A 211 -6.38 -1.37 -8.54
CA PHE A 211 -7.82 -1.17 -8.42
C PHE A 211 -8.27 -1.36 -6.99
N GLN A 212 -8.97 -0.36 -6.45
CA GLN A 212 -9.60 -0.44 -5.15
C GLN A 212 -10.81 -1.36 -5.19
N ILE A 213 -10.80 -2.43 -4.41
CA ILE A 213 -11.94 -3.33 -4.22
C ILE A 213 -12.66 -2.98 -2.92
N LEU A 214 -13.97 -3.11 -2.96
CA LEU A 214 -14.84 -3.11 -1.80
C LEU A 214 -15.85 -4.25 -1.94
N ALA A 215 -15.93 -5.12 -0.94
CA ALA A 215 -16.79 -6.31 -0.98
C ALA A 215 -17.50 -6.50 0.37
N ASP A 216 -18.77 -6.91 0.33
CA ASP A 216 -19.54 -7.24 1.53
C ASP A 216 -19.68 -8.76 1.73
N SER A 217 -20.17 -9.16 2.89
CA SER A 217 -20.43 -10.57 3.22
C SER A 217 -21.66 -11.16 2.52
N HIS A 218 -22.35 -10.38 1.68
CA HIS A 218 -23.55 -10.78 0.96
C HIS A 218 -23.29 -11.09 -0.52
N GLY A 219 -22.01 -11.05 -0.94
CA GLY A 219 -21.57 -11.39 -2.29
C GLY A 219 -21.52 -10.20 -3.25
N ASN A 220 -21.73 -8.97 -2.79
CA ASN A 220 -21.51 -7.79 -3.61
C ASN A 220 -20.02 -7.46 -3.63
N VAL A 221 -19.43 -7.38 -4.81
CA VAL A 221 -18.03 -7.02 -5.04
C VAL A 221 -17.97 -5.96 -6.13
N ILE A 222 -17.37 -4.84 -5.83
CA ILE A 222 -17.21 -3.72 -6.74
C ILE A 222 -15.77 -3.18 -6.74
N HIS A 223 -15.40 -2.44 -7.78
CA HIS A 223 -14.21 -1.61 -7.76
C HIS A 223 -14.55 -0.13 -7.71
N LEU A 224 -13.70 0.67 -7.10
CA LEU A 224 -13.85 2.12 -6.94
C LEU A 224 -12.88 2.91 -7.85
N GLY A 225 -12.55 2.35 -9.01
CA GLY A 225 -11.55 2.90 -9.92
C GLY A 225 -10.12 2.54 -9.57
N GLU A 226 -9.21 3.08 -10.37
CA GLU A 226 -7.79 2.80 -10.26
C GLU A 226 -7.01 3.97 -9.66
N ARG A 227 -5.80 3.63 -9.19
CA ARG A 227 -4.72 4.54 -8.82
C ARG A 227 -3.49 4.23 -9.66
N ASP A 228 -2.78 5.25 -10.10
CA ASP A 228 -1.43 5.13 -10.70
C ASP A 228 -0.38 5.32 -9.59
N CYS A 229 0.33 4.25 -9.30
CA CYS A 229 1.34 4.18 -8.25
C CYS A 229 2.75 3.98 -8.83
N SER A 230 2.97 4.41 -10.07
CA SER A 230 4.24 4.17 -10.78
C SER A 230 5.40 5.03 -10.29
N LEU A 231 5.15 6.18 -9.63
CA LEU A 231 6.24 6.98 -9.07
C LEU A 231 6.75 6.39 -7.77
N GLN A 232 7.80 5.61 -7.89
CA GLN A 232 8.39 4.81 -6.82
C GLN A 232 9.89 5.04 -6.71
N ARG A 233 10.43 4.80 -5.50
CA ARG A 233 11.86 4.66 -5.25
C ARG A 233 12.10 3.39 -4.45
N LYS A 234 12.94 2.49 -4.93
CA LYS A 234 13.19 1.16 -4.32
C LYS A 234 11.89 0.41 -3.99
N ASN A 235 10.94 0.43 -4.93
CA ASN A 235 9.60 -0.14 -4.82
C ASN A 235 8.71 0.50 -3.72
N GLN A 236 9.07 1.68 -3.22
CA GLN A 236 8.24 2.48 -2.32
C GLN A 236 7.57 3.59 -3.11
N LYS A 237 6.25 3.65 -3.05
CA LYS A 237 5.42 4.69 -3.68
C LYS A 237 5.74 6.04 -3.05
N ILE A 238 5.81 7.10 -3.85
CA ILE A 238 6.18 8.47 -3.42
C ILE A 238 5.06 9.46 -3.74
N ILE A 239 4.54 9.38 -4.97
CA ILE A 239 3.41 10.16 -5.45
C ILE A 239 2.45 9.19 -6.12
N GLU A 240 1.19 9.29 -5.77
CA GLU A 240 0.11 8.52 -6.36
C GLU A 240 -0.96 9.45 -6.93
N GLU A 241 -1.60 9.05 -8.00
CA GLU A 241 -2.70 9.80 -8.60
C GLU A 241 -3.88 8.92 -9.02
N ALA A 242 -5.07 9.49 -9.03
CA ALA A 242 -6.30 8.85 -9.46
C ALA A 242 -7.22 9.84 -10.18
N PRO A 243 -7.81 9.44 -11.34
CA PRO A 243 -7.53 8.22 -12.10
C PRO A 243 -6.16 8.27 -12.79
N SER A 244 -5.67 7.13 -13.29
CA SER A 244 -4.41 7.09 -14.06
C SER A 244 -4.52 7.87 -15.37
N PRO A 245 -3.56 8.76 -15.68
CA PRO A 245 -3.52 9.43 -16.98
C PRO A 245 -3.14 8.50 -18.14
N TYR A 246 -2.69 7.29 -17.84
CA TYR A 246 -2.25 6.30 -18.82
C TYR A 246 -3.39 5.44 -19.36
N LEU A 247 -4.45 5.21 -18.58
CA LEU A 247 -5.56 4.36 -18.96
C LEU A 247 -6.59 5.13 -19.81
N ASP A 248 -6.97 4.55 -20.94
CA ASP A 248 -8.22 4.89 -21.61
C ASP A 248 -9.41 4.14 -20.97
N GLU A 249 -10.61 4.49 -21.36
CA GLU A 249 -11.84 3.93 -20.78
C GLU A 249 -11.97 2.42 -21.03
N GLU A 250 -11.57 1.95 -22.20
CA GLU A 250 -11.67 0.53 -22.57
C GLU A 250 -10.73 -0.33 -21.68
N LEU A 251 -9.49 0.13 -21.48
CA LEU A 251 -8.53 -0.58 -20.64
C LEU A 251 -8.94 -0.51 -19.16
N ARG A 252 -9.45 0.65 -18.70
CA ARG A 252 -9.98 0.81 -17.33
C ARG A 252 -11.09 -0.20 -17.06
N GLU A 253 -12.04 -0.33 -17.98
CA GLU A 253 -13.15 -1.27 -17.84
C GLU A 253 -12.67 -2.73 -17.81
N LYS A 254 -11.75 -3.10 -18.70
CA LYS A 254 -11.15 -4.45 -18.74
C LYS A 254 -10.42 -4.80 -17.44
N MET A 255 -9.59 -3.87 -16.96
CA MET A 255 -8.81 -4.07 -15.73
C MET A 255 -9.74 -4.09 -14.51
N GLY A 256 -10.74 -3.21 -14.44
CA GLY A 256 -11.73 -3.20 -13.37
C GLY A 256 -12.51 -4.51 -13.26
N LYS A 257 -12.97 -5.04 -14.40
CA LYS A 257 -13.61 -6.37 -14.46
C LYS A 257 -12.68 -7.49 -13.99
N ALA A 258 -11.41 -7.45 -14.38
CA ALA A 258 -10.41 -8.41 -13.94
C ALA A 258 -10.15 -8.31 -12.41
N ALA A 259 -10.13 -7.11 -11.86
CA ALA A 259 -9.97 -6.88 -10.43
C ALA A 259 -11.17 -7.41 -9.62
N VAL A 260 -12.39 -7.17 -10.07
CA VAL A 260 -13.60 -7.73 -9.45
C VAL A 260 -13.61 -9.26 -9.54
N LEU A 261 -13.26 -9.82 -10.70
CA LEU A 261 -13.17 -11.27 -10.90
C LEU A 261 -12.12 -11.91 -9.96
N ALA A 262 -10.96 -11.26 -9.80
CA ALA A 262 -9.93 -11.69 -8.86
C ALA A 262 -10.49 -11.76 -7.43
N ALA A 263 -11.15 -10.71 -6.95
CA ALA A 263 -11.74 -10.66 -5.62
C ALA A 263 -12.84 -11.69 -5.40
N ILE A 264 -13.74 -11.87 -6.37
CA ILE A 264 -14.80 -12.90 -6.32
C ILE A 264 -14.19 -14.29 -6.23
N SER A 265 -13.14 -14.58 -7.00
CA SER A 265 -12.52 -15.91 -7.09
C SER A 265 -11.93 -16.41 -5.78
N VAL A 266 -11.64 -15.51 -4.85
CA VAL A 266 -11.08 -15.81 -3.53
C VAL A 266 -12.09 -15.62 -2.39
N GLY A 267 -13.33 -15.24 -2.71
CA GLY A 267 -14.34 -14.92 -1.69
C GLY A 267 -13.93 -13.74 -0.82
N TYR A 268 -13.43 -12.66 -1.45
CA TYR A 268 -12.94 -11.49 -0.75
C TYR A 268 -14.05 -10.75 -0.02
N GLU A 269 -13.77 -10.27 1.17
CA GLU A 269 -14.65 -9.43 1.98
C GLU A 269 -13.86 -8.22 2.49
N ASN A 270 -14.50 -7.07 2.62
CA ASN A 270 -13.96 -5.79 3.08
C ASN A 270 -13.20 -5.02 1.98
N ALA A 271 -12.39 -4.01 2.38
CA ALA A 271 -11.58 -3.24 1.43
C ALA A 271 -10.27 -3.96 1.11
N GLY A 272 -9.90 -3.99 -0.15
CA GLY A 272 -8.65 -4.56 -0.62
C GLY A 272 -8.24 -3.95 -1.96
N THR A 273 -7.07 -4.29 -2.44
CA THR A 273 -6.52 -3.72 -3.67
C THR A 273 -5.91 -4.80 -4.55
N ILE A 274 -6.25 -4.79 -5.82
CA ILE A 274 -5.62 -5.64 -6.85
C ILE A 274 -4.59 -4.80 -7.60
N GLU A 275 -3.33 -5.18 -7.50
CA GLU A 275 -2.22 -4.50 -8.18
C GLU A 275 -1.87 -5.19 -9.50
N PHE A 276 -1.67 -4.37 -10.54
CA PHE A 276 -1.29 -4.80 -11.88
C PHE A 276 -0.05 -4.07 -12.38
N LEU A 277 0.75 -4.77 -13.20
CA LEU A 277 1.70 -4.12 -14.10
C LEU A 277 1.06 -3.96 -15.47
N VAL A 278 1.21 -2.78 -16.07
CA VAL A 278 0.73 -2.48 -17.42
C VAL A 278 1.94 -2.17 -18.30
N ASP A 279 2.10 -2.90 -19.41
CA ASP A 279 3.19 -2.69 -20.36
C ASP A 279 2.88 -1.59 -21.39
N GLN A 280 3.83 -1.33 -22.29
CA GLN A 280 3.68 -0.31 -23.35
C GLN A 280 2.62 -0.66 -24.39
N ASP A 281 2.33 -1.96 -24.56
CA ASP A 281 1.33 -2.46 -25.49
C ASP A 281 -0.08 -2.52 -24.86
N LYS A 282 -0.25 -1.92 -23.67
CA LYS A 282 -1.50 -1.91 -22.91
C LYS A 282 -1.95 -3.30 -22.41
N ASN A 283 -1.04 -4.30 -22.41
CA ASN A 283 -1.32 -5.53 -21.69
C ASN A 283 -1.13 -5.33 -20.20
N PHE A 284 -2.00 -5.93 -19.42
CA PHE A 284 -1.92 -5.84 -17.96
C PHE A 284 -1.79 -7.23 -17.32
N TYR A 285 -1.10 -7.28 -16.21
CA TYR A 285 -0.76 -8.53 -15.53
C TYR A 285 -0.94 -8.36 -14.02
N PHE A 286 -1.66 -9.27 -13.39
CA PHE A 286 -1.78 -9.33 -11.94
C PHE A 286 -0.40 -9.46 -11.30
N MET A 287 -0.14 -8.62 -10.32
CA MET A 287 1.09 -8.62 -9.54
C MET A 287 0.85 -9.21 -8.15
N GLU A 288 -0.06 -8.62 -7.40
CA GLU A 288 -0.45 -9.09 -6.07
C GLU A 288 -1.82 -8.52 -5.64
N MET A 289 -2.36 -9.06 -4.55
CA MET A 289 -3.51 -8.50 -3.86
C MET A 289 -3.12 -8.08 -2.46
N ASN A 290 -3.34 -6.82 -2.13
CA ASN A 290 -3.21 -6.34 -0.77
C ASN A 290 -4.53 -6.53 -0.03
N THR A 291 -4.51 -7.38 1.00
CA THR A 291 -5.70 -7.81 1.74
C THR A 291 -6.04 -6.85 2.90
N ARG A 292 -5.91 -5.55 2.64
CA ARG A 292 -6.07 -4.46 3.60
C ARG A 292 -6.34 -3.14 2.89
N ILE A 293 -6.61 -2.09 3.65
CA ILE A 293 -6.59 -0.73 3.13
C ILE A 293 -5.16 -0.31 2.76
N GLN A 294 -5.00 0.46 1.69
CA GLN A 294 -3.71 1.01 1.23
C GLN A 294 -3.43 2.40 1.84
N VAL A 295 -2.16 2.82 1.86
CA VAL A 295 -1.77 4.17 2.28
C VAL A 295 -2.50 5.21 1.45
N GLU A 296 -2.52 5.03 0.13
CA GLU A 296 -3.06 5.90 -0.91
C GLU A 296 -4.58 5.82 -1.12
N HIS A 297 -5.31 5.14 -0.20
CA HIS A 297 -6.78 5.09 -0.28
C HIS A 297 -7.46 6.47 -0.36
N PRO A 298 -6.91 7.55 0.23
CA PRO A 298 -7.55 8.85 0.20
C PRO A 298 -7.81 9.40 -1.20
N ILE A 299 -6.94 9.12 -2.20
CA ILE A 299 -7.18 9.63 -3.56
C ILE A 299 -8.39 8.97 -4.22
N THR A 300 -8.66 7.70 -3.93
CA THR A 300 -9.90 7.03 -4.35
C THR A 300 -11.12 7.66 -3.68
N GLU A 301 -11.06 7.92 -2.38
CA GLU A 301 -12.15 8.59 -1.64
C GLU A 301 -12.44 9.98 -2.22
N MET A 302 -11.39 10.73 -2.59
CA MET A 302 -11.54 12.09 -3.15
C MET A 302 -12.22 12.11 -4.52
N ILE A 303 -11.98 11.11 -5.37
CA ILE A 303 -12.60 11.07 -6.72
C ILE A 303 -13.96 10.39 -6.75
N THR A 304 -14.28 9.56 -5.74
CA THR A 304 -15.56 8.80 -5.70
C THR A 304 -16.55 9.36 -4.68
N GLY A 305 -16.08 10.07 -3.67
CA GLY A 305 -16.91 10.53 -2.54
C GLY A 305 -17.29 9.40 -1.57
N ILE A 306 -16.67 8.22 -1.67
CA ILE A 306 -16.95 7.06 -0.82
C ILE A 306 -15.86 6.95 0.25
N ASP A 307 -16.25 7.03 1.54
CA ASP A 307 -15.35 6.83 2.67
C ASP A 307 -15.06 5.33 2.86
N LEU A 308 -13.85 4.90 2.50
CA LEU A 308 -13.44 3.50 2.55
C LEU A 308 -13.33 2.97 3.99
N VAL A 309 -12.89 3.79 4.92
CA VAL A 309 -12.78 3.38 6.33
C VAL A 309 -14.17 3.21 6.95
N GLU A 310 -15.08 4.11 6.66
CA GLU A 310 -16.47 3.96 7.10
C GLU A 310 -17.08 2.66 6.56
N TRP A 311 -16.86 2.36 5.27
CA TRP A 311 -17.36 1.13 4.68
C TRP A 311 -16.66 -0.13 5.18
N GLN A 312 -15.38 -0.07 5.53
CA GLN A 312 -14.71 -1.18 6.21
C GLN A 312 -15.40 -1.54 7.53
N LEU A 313 -15.78 -0.51 8.31
CA LEU A 313 -16.49 -0.68 9.57
C LEU A 313 -17.90 -1.25 9.38
N LYS A 314 -18.66 -0.71 8.43
CA LYS A 314 -20.02 -1.13 8.09
C LYS A 314 -20.06 -2.58 7.60
N VAL A 315 -19.22 -2.92 6.63
CA VAL A 315 -19.13 -4.28 6.08
C VAL A 315 -18.70 -5.28 7.17
N ALA A 316 -17.71 -4.94 7.99
CA ALA A 316 -17.29 -5.81 9.09
C ALA A 316 -18.40 -6.04 10.13
N TYR A 317 -19.31 -5.10 10.29
CA TYR A 317 -20.51 -5.23 11.14
C TYR A 317 -21.60 -6.07 10.48
N GLY A 318 -21.52 -6.34 9.16
CA GLY A 318 -22.46 -7.15 8.41
C GLY A 318 -23.43 -6.33 7.54
N GLU A 319 -23.19 -5.04 7.34
CA GLU A 319 -24.00 -4.22 6.44
C GLU A 319 -23.73 -4.58 4.98
N ARG A 320 -24.79 -4.49 4.17
CA ARG A 320 -24.71 -4.65 2.73
C ARG A 320 -24.30 -3.34 2.08
N LEU A 321 -23.51 -3.40 1.00
CA LEU A 321 -23.25 -2.23 0.16
C LEU A 321 -24.59 -1.68 -0.37
N ASN A 322 -24.78 -0.37 -0.23
CA ASN A 322 -26.00 0.31 -0.63
C ASN A 322 -25.87 0.99 -1.99
N PHE A 323 -24.84 0.66 -2.76
CA PHE A 323 -24.58 1.12 -4.11
C PHE A 323 -24.02 -0.02 -4.97
N THR A 324 -24.22 0.08 -6.27
CA THR A 324 -23.79 -0.88 -7.28
C THR A 324 -22.61 -0.33 -8.09
N GLN A 325 -21.98 -1.18 -8.92
CA GLN A 325 -20.85 -0.76 -9.77
C GLN A 325 -21.23 0.42 -10.69
N ASP A 326 -22.43 0.42 -11.26
CA ASP A 326 -22.88 1.45 -12.22
C ASP A 326 -23.13 2.81 -11.56
N GLU A 327 -23.27 2.85 -10.24
CA GLU A 327 -23.43 4.09 -9.47
C GLU A 327 -22.10 4.74 -9.09
N ILE A 328 -20.98 4.01 -9.25
CA ILE A 328 -19.65 4.55 -8.98
C ILE A 328 -19.27 5.53 -10.09
N LYS A 329 -19.04 6.77 -9.69
CA LYS A 329 -18.63 7.84 -10.61
C LYS A 329 -17.29 8.39 -10.20
N ILE A 330 -16.36 8.43 -11.14
CA ILE A 330 -15.08 9.10 -10.97
C ILE A 330 -15.27 10.58 -11.31
N ASN A 331 -14.96 11.46 -10.37
CA ASN A 331 -15.11 12.90 -10.52
C ASN A 331 -13.78 13.61 -10.29
N GLY A 332 -13.31 14.34 -11.31
CA GLY A 332 -12.06 15.09 -11.24
C GLY A 332 -10.82 14.23 -11.18
N HIS A 333 -9.79 14.77 -10.51
CA HIS A 333 -8.48 14.15 -10.39
C HIS A 333 -7.89 14.43 -9.01
N SER A 334 -7.28 13.41 -8.39
CA SER A 334 -6.67 13.51 -7.08
C SER A 334 -5.21 13.07 -7.13
N ILE A 335 -4.36 13.75 -6.36
CA ILE A 335 -2.94 13.44 -6.21
C ILE A 335 -2.63 13.34 -4.72
N GLU A 336 -1.87 12.33 -4.32
CA GLU A 336 -1.28 12.18 -2.99
C GLU A 336 0.23 12.28 -3.07
N CYS A 337 0.85 13.01 -2.12
CA CYS A 337 2.29 13.03 -1.90
C CYS A 337 2.59 12.52 -0.49
N ARG A 338 3.52 11.57 -0.37
CA ARG A 338 3.97 11.07 0.93
C ARG A 338 5.08 11.94 1.48
N LEU A 339 4.79 12.68 2.54
CA LEU A 339 5.80 13.45 3.26
C LEU A 339 6.50 12.56 4.28
N ASN A 340 7.81 12.40 4.12
CA ASN A 340 8.65 11.55 4.97
C ASN A 340 9.71 12.37 5.70
N ALA A 341 10.05 11.97 6.94
CA ALA A 341 11.20 12.47 7.68
C ALA A 341 12.48 11.81 7.15
N GLU A 342 12.97 12.30 6.03
CA GLU A 342 14.13 11.80 5.31
C GLU A 342 14.96 12.92 4.74
N CYS A 343 16.29 12.71 4.64
CA CYS A 343 17.20 13.58 3.92
C CYS A 343 17.46 13.03 2.50
N PRO A 344 16.77 13.50 1.45
CA PRO A 344 16.95 12.98 0.10
C PRO A 344 18.39 13.16 -0.42
N ARG A 345 19.08 14.23 -0.05
CA ARG A 345 20.48 14.51 -0.44
C ARG A 345 21.46 13.52 0.19
N GLU A 346 21.11 12.87 1.30
CA GLU A 346 21.88 11.81 1.95
C GLU A 346 21.30 10.41 1.67
N ASN A 347 20.93 10.16 0.42
CA ASN A 347 20.36 8.89 -0.03
C ASN A 347 19.08 8.50 0.76
N PHE A 348 18.25 9.50 1.11
CA PHE A 348 17.01 9.33 1.87
C PHE A 348 17.22 8.68 3.25
N ARG A 349 18.29 9.07 3.92
CA ARG A 349 18.52 8.68 5.31
C ARG A 349 17.37 9.17 6.18
N PRO A 350 16.80 8.32 7.04
CA PRO A 350 15.79 8.75 8.02
C PRO A 350 16.29 9.90 8.89
N ALA A 351 15.43 10.86 9.15
CA ALA A 351 15.72 12.09 9.91
C ALA A 351 14.76 12.21 11.12
N PRO A 352 14.86 11.33 12.14
CA PRO A 352 14.07 11.46 13.35
C PRO A 352 14.48 12.72 14.11
N GLY A 353 13.54 13.32 14.84
CA GLY A 353 13.79 14.56 15.60
C GLY A 353 12.51 15.10 16.20
N THR A 354 12.55 16.34 16.67
CA THR A 354 11.37 17.02 17.20
C THR A 354 10.86 18.03 16.20
N ILE A 355 9.56 18.05 15.96
CA ILE A 355 8.89 19.07 15.15
C ILE A 355 8.84 20.36 15.96
N GLU A 356 9.61 21.37 15.55
CA GLU A 356 9.65 22.66 16.24
C GLU A 356 8.56 23.59 15.73
N VAL A 357 8.43 23.70 14.40
CA VAL A 357 7.38 24.49 13.74
C VAL A 357 6.62 23.59 12.78
N LEU A 358 5.30 23.69 12.82
CA LEU A 358 4.41 22.99 11.89
C LEU A 358 3.34 23.94 11.36
N HIS A 359 3.31 24.15 10.06
CA HIS A 359 2.17 24.73 9.37
C HIS A 359 1.69 23.75 8.28
N GLN A 360 0.48 23.24 8.47
CA GLN A 360 -0.18 22.38 7.50
C GLN A 360 -1.19 23.19 6.68
N PRO A 361 -1.08 23.20 5.35
CA PRO A 361 -1.93 24.01 4.48
C PRO A 361 -3.32 23.38 4.31
N ASN A 362 -4.16 23.48 5.32
CA ASN A 362 -5.50 22.89 5.32
C ASN A 362 -6.56 23.74 4.59
N GLY A 363 -6.15 24.80 3.89
CA GLY A 363 -7.06 25.75 3.25
C GLY A 363 -7.41 25.39 1.81
N GLY A 364 -8.63 25.78 1.42
CA GLY A 364 -9.14 25.66 0.05
C GLY A 364 -9.88 24.34 -0.23
N LEU A 365 -10.82 24.43 -1.18
CA LEU A 365 -11.59 23.27 -1.59
C LEU A 365 -10.72 22.19 -2.21
N GLY A 366 -10.88 20.93 -1.78
CA GLY A 366 -10.15 19.78 -2.29
C GLY A 366 -8.70 19.71 -1.79
N VAL A 367 -8.42 20.18 -0.58
CA VAL A 367 -7.16 19.91 0.14
C VAL A 367 -7.49 19.08 1.37
N ARG A 368 -6.77 17.97 1.53
CA ARG A 368 -6.88 17.05 2.67
C ARG A 368 -5.49 16.65 3.14
N ILE A 369 -5.27 16.67 4.44
CA ILE A 369 -4.01 16.24 5.04
C ILE A 369 -4.30 15.15 6.07
N GLU A 370 -3.76 13.96 5.84
CA GLU A 370 -3.76 12.88 6.82
C GLU A 370 -2.43 12.86 7.55
N SER A 371 -2.47 13.15 8.83
CA SER A 371 -1.27 13.38 9.64
C SER A 371 -1.52 13.06 11.11
N ALA A 372 -0.45 12.68 11.80
CA ALA A 372 -0.38 12.58 13.25
C ALA A 372 0.58 13.62 13.86
N LEU A 373 1.03 14.59 13.07
CA LEU A 373 1.99 15.61 13.50
C LEU A 373 1.32 16.73 14.31
N TYR A 374 2.08 17.25 15.25
CA TYR A 374 1.82 18.52 15.95
C TYR A 374 3.15 19.16 16.39
N ALA A 375 3.17 20.46 16.67
CA ALA A 375 4.37 21.15 17.15
C ALA A 375 4.78 20.59 18.53
N GLY A 376 6.04 20.22 18.70
CA GLY A 376 6.59 19.54 19.86
C GLY A 376 6.59 18.01 19.75
N TYR A 377 5.95 17.40 18.71
CA TYR A 377 5.99 15.95 18.52
C TYR A 377 7.40 15.45 18.22
N LYS A 378 7.82 14.43 18.96
CA LYS A 378 9.10 13.75 18.76
C LYS A 378 8.90 12.53 17.88
N ILE A 379 9.44 12.54 16.67
CA ILE A 379 9.42 11.43 15.72
C ILE A 379 10.30 10.30 16.26
N PRO A 380 9.74 9.11 16.58
CA PRO A 380 10.52 8.01 17.08
C PRO A 380 11.33 7.33 15.95
N PRO A 381 12.59 6.92 16.20
CA PRO A 381 13.45 6.30 15.19
C PRO A 381 13.16 4.80 14.96
N PHE A 382 12.06 4.26 15.50
CA PHE A 382 11.76 2.83 15.53
C PHE A 382 10.81 2.37 14.43
N TYR A 383 10.21 3.30 13.70
CA TYR A 383 9.13 3.06 12.74
C TYR A 383 9.42 3.70 11.38
N ASP A 384 8.52 3.53 10.44
CA ASP A 384 8.59 4.16 9.13
C ASP A 384 8.71 5.69 9.22
N SER A 385 9.39 6.29 8.25
CA SER A 385 9.66 7.73 8.19
C SER A 385 8.48 8.58 7.77
N MET A 386 7.35 7.97 7.34
CA MET A 386 6.19 8.71 6.85
C MET A 386 5.56 9.57 7.95
N LEU A 387 5.47 10.86 7.68
CA LEU A 387 4.95 11.90 8.58
C LEU A 387 3.48 12.21 8.30
N SER A 388 3.16 12.41 7.04
CA SER A 388 1.82 12.78 6.59
C SER A 388 1.62 12.45 5.11
N LYS A 389 0.36 12.41 4.71
CA LYS A 389 -0.08 12.37 3.32
C LYS A 389 -0.70 13.71 2.98
N LEU A 390 -0.21 14.33 1.93
CA LEU A 390 -0.77 15.55 1.36
C LEU A 390 -1.63 15.12 0.17
N ILE A 391 -2.92 15.39 0.23
CA ILE A 391 -3.88 14.95 -0.77
C ILE A 391 -4.59 16.18 -1.34
N VAL A 392 -4.68 16.24 -2.67
CA VAL A 392 -5.45 17.26 -3.36
C VAL A 392 -6.45 16.65 -4.32
N HIS A 393 -7.53 17.37 -4.55
CA HIS A 393 -8.53 17.07 -5.56
C HIS A 393 -8.88 18.31 -6.37
N ALA A 394 -9.02 18.17 -7.67
CA ALA A 394 -9.43 19.23 -8.58
C ALA A 394 -10.25 18.67 -9.76
N PRO A 395 -10.99 19.52 -10.52
CA PRO A 395 -11.75 19.08 -11.68
C PRO A 395 -10.91 18.46 -12.81
N SER A 396 -9.61 18.80 -12.89
CA SER A 396 -8.69 18.24 -13.88
C SER A 396 -7.31 17.95 -13.28
N ARG A 397 -6.55 17.07 -13.94
CA ARG A 397 -5.18 16.71 -13.55
C ARG A 397 -4.26 17.94 -13.45
N THR A 398 -4.27 18.81 -14.46
CA THR A 398 -3.45 20.03 -14.43
C THR A 398 -3.76 20.92 -13.22
N GLN A 399 -5.03 21.08 -12.89
CA GLN A 399 -5.43 21.84 -11.70
C GLN A 399 -5.05 21.13 -10.40
N ALA A 400 -5.06 19.79 -10.36
CA ALA A 400 -4.59 19.03 -9.21
C ALA A 400 -3.08 19.20 -9.00
N ILE A 401 -2.27 19.18 -10.08
CA ILE A 401 -0.82 19.45 -10.02
C ILE A 401 -0.56 20.84 -9.44
N LEU A 402 -1.14 21.90 -10.00
CA LEU A 402 -0.99 23.26 -9.50
C LEU A 402 -1.42 23.42 -8.03
N LYS A 403 -2.48 22.70 -7.64
CA LYS A 403 -2.93 22.69 -6.25
C LYS A 403 -1.94 21.99 -5.33
N MET A 404 -1.34 20.88 -5.73
CA MET A 404 -0.33 20.18 -4.95
C MET A 404 0.95 20.99 -4.81
N GLU A 405 1.38 21.67 -5.86
CA GLU A 405 2.52 22.62 -5.81
C GLU A 405 2.29 23.70 -4.77
N ARG A 406 1.10 24.32 -4.77
CA ARG A 406 0.73 25.31 -3.75
C ARG A 406 0.77 24.71 -2.35
N VAL A 407 0.17 23.53 -2.14
CA VAL A 407 0.15 22.84 -0.83
C VAL A 407 1.56 22.58 -0.34
N LEU A 408 2.46 22.09 -1.20
CA LEU A 408 3.86 21.87 -0.84
C LEU A 408 4.63 23.19 -0.58
N GLN A 409 4.31 24.28 -1.28
CA GLN A 409 4.93 25.58 -1.01
C GLN A 409 4.54 26.14 0.35
N GLU A 410 3.26 26.07 0.71
CA GLU A 410 2.72 26.57 1.98
C GLU A 410 3.11 25.70 3.19
N LEU A 411 3.40 24.41 2.97
CA LEU A 411 3.78 23.50 4.06
C LEU A 411 5.09 23.95 4.72
N VAL A 412 5.07 24.10 6.05
CA VAL A 412 6.29 24.34 6.84
C VAL A 412 6.42 23.23 7.88
N VAL A 413 7.59 22.58 7.88
CA VAL A 413 8.01 21.61 8.89
C VAL A 413 9.45 21.95 9.26
N GLU A 414 9.69 22.40 10.49
CA GLU A 414 11.02 22.73 11.01
C GLU A 414 11.38 21.82 12.19
N GLY A 415 12.67 21.67 12.43
CA GLY A 415 13.25 20.79 13.45
C GLY A 415 13.64 19.41 12.93
N VAL A 416 13.16 19.01 11.74
CA VAL A 416 13.54 17.77 11.05
C VAL A 416 13.66 17.97 9.55
N GLU A 417 14.52 17.17 8.92
CA GLU A 417 14.60 17.11 7.47
C GLU A 417 13.45 16.31 6.88
N THR A 418 12.94 16.75 5.72
CA THR A 418 11.88 16.07 5.00
C THR A 418 12.18 15.94 3.52
N ASN A 419 11.46 15.06 2.84
CA ASN A 419 11.52 14.92 1.38
C ASN A 419 10.71 15.97 0.60
N LYS A 420 10.24 17.05 1.25
CA LYS A 420 9.38 18.09 0.65
C LYS A 420 9.94 18.65 -0.66
N GLU A 421 11.21 19.06 -0.65
CA GLU A 421 11.85 19.64 -1.83
C GLU A 421 11.94 18.64 -2.99
N PHE A 422 12.25 17.39 -2.69
CA PHE A 422 12.27 16.32 -3.67
C PHE A 422 10.90 16.11 -4.32
N LEU A 423 9.82 16.18 -3.53
CA LEU A 423 8.44 16.12 -4.03
C LEU A 423 8.10 17.29 -4.95
N GLN A 424 8.50 18.52 -4.59
CA GLN A 424 8.29 19.72 -5.41
C GLN A 424 8.96 19.59 -6.78
N ASP A 425 10.25 19.21 -6.79
CA ASP A 425 11.00 19.04 -8.02
C ASP A 425 10.45 17.88 -8.89
N LEU A 426 9.96 16.81 -8.25
CA LEU A 426 9.39 15.66 -8.95
C LEU A 426 8.07 16.01 -9.64
N LEU A 427 7.20 16.78 -8.98
CA LEU A 427 5.94 17.27 -9.57
C LEU A 427 6.17 18.18 -10.78
N GLN A 428 7.23 18.98 -10.77
CA GLN A 428 7.61 19.90 -11.86
C GLN A 428 8.39 19.22 -12.98
N SER A 429 8.61 17.90 -12.88
CA SER A 429 9.27 17.17 -13.96
C SER A 429 8.38 17.04 -15.19
N THR A 430 8.96 17.21 -16.38
CA THR A 430 8.23 17.15 -17.65
C THR A 430 7.54 15.81 -17.88
N PHE A 431 8.09 14.72 -17.38
CA PHE A 431 7.47 13.39 -17.49
C PHE A 431 6.24 13.26 -16.58
N PHE A 432 6.26 13.89 -15.39
CA PHE A 432 5.08 13.91 -14.52
C PHE A 432 3.97 14.79 -15.12
N GLU A 433 4.30 16.00 -15.53
CA GLU A 433 3.32 16.90 -16.18
C GLU A 433 2.60 16.24 -17.37
N ARG A 434 3.34 15.46 -18.18
CA ARG A 434 2.79 14.74 -19.35
C ARG A 434 2.09 13.43 -19.00
N GLY A 435 2.24 12.91 -17.78
CA GLY A 435 1.76 11.57 -17.41
C GLY A 435 2.60 10.43 -18.02
N ASP A 436 3.78 10.75 -18.56
CA ASP A 436 4.67 9.81 -19.24
C ASP A 436 5.80 9.36 -18.30
N TYR A 437 5.46 8.51 -17.37
CA TYR A 437 6.37 7.96 -16.38
C TYR A 437 6.10 6.47 -16.14
N THR A 438 7.10 5.74 -15.69
CA THR A 438 7.07 4.31 -15.39
C THR A 438 7.64 4.05 -14.00
N THR A 439 7.55 2.82 -13.53
CA THR A 439 8.03 2.43 -12.19
C THR A 439 9.50 2.75 -11.92
N ASN A 440 10.31 2.87 -12.96
CA ASN A 440 11.76 3.07 -12.84
C ASN A 440 12.22 4.51 -13.10
N VAL A 441 11.30 5.40 -13.53
CA VAL A 441 11.68 6.76 -13.98
C VAL A 441 12.40 7.57 -12.91
N VAL A 442 12.01 7.40 -11.65
CA VAL A 442 12.62 8.11 -10.52
C VAL A 442 14.09 7.70 -10.35
N GLU A 443 14.37 6.41 -10.36
CA GLU A 443 15.74 5.90 -10.14
C GLU A 443 16.64 6.06 -11.36
N GLU A 444 16.11 5.80 -12.56
CA GLU A 444 16.91 5.75 -13.78
C GLU A 444 17.12 7.14 -14.41
N LYS A 445 16.14 8.05 -14.24
CA LYS A 445 16.17 9.36 -14.91
C LYS A 445 16.22 10.52 -13.92
N PHE A 446 15.26 10.58 -13.00
CA PHE A 446 15.08 11.76 -12.15
C PHE A 446 16.21 11.93 -11.11
N LEU A 447 16.50 10.89 -10.31
CA LEU A 447 17.52 10.98 -9.24
C LEU A 447 18.91 11.32 -9.75
N PRO A 448 19.44 10.72 -10.84
CA PRO A 448 20.76 11.10 -11.38
C PRO A 448 20.86 12.58 -11.77
N GLU A 449 19.79 13.13 -12.39
CA GLU A 449 19.74 14.55 -12.76
C GLU A 449 19.57 15.43 -11.52
N TRP A 450 18.73 15.03 -10.57
CA TRP A 450 18.41 15.77 -9.36
C TRP A 450 19.60 15.91 -8.41
N PHE A 451 20.42 14.86 -8.25
CA PHE A 451 21.65 14.95 -7.46
C PHE A 451 22.72 15.85 -8.08
N ASN A 452 22.72 15.95 -9.42
CA ASN A 452 23.67 16.80 -10.14
C ASN A 452 23.26 18.28 -10.17
N LYS A 453 22.02 18.63 -9.87
CA LYS A 453 21.60 20.02 -9.71
C LYS A 453 22.31 20.62 -8.49
N SER A 454 23.36 21.40 -8.73
CA SER A 454 23.93 22.29 -7.70
C SER A 454 22.87 23.30 -7.31
N ARG A 455 22.61 23.45 -6.03
CA ARG A 455 21.84 24.58 -5.52
C ARG A 455 22.65 25.87 -5.68
N PRO A 456 21.99 26.99 -6.00
CA PRO A 456 22.64 28.30 -5.90
C PRO A 456 23.03 28.62 -4.46
#